data_85cadf5692a6aa2d82b5d91427b97854
#
_entry.id   85cadf5692a6aa2d82b5d91427b97854
#
_cell.length_a   1.000
_cell.length_b   1.000
_cell.length_c   1.000
_cell.angle_alpha   90.00
_cell.angle_beta   90.00
_cell.angle_gamma   90.00
#
_symmetry.space_group_name_H-M   'P 1'
#
loop_
_entity.id
_entity.type
_entity.pdbx_description
1 polymer ?
#
loop_
_entity_poly.entity_id
_entity_poly.type
_entity_poly.pdbx_seq_one_letter_code
_entity_poly.pdbx_strand_id
1 'polypeptide(L)'
;QFVEIRKYFRIEITPINSDNNSLGTLFLLKDITQHKEDMETIKNNQDILMERERLAGLGQLIGGIAHNLKTPIMSIAGATQGLENLIKEYDESIDDPLVNSQDHHDIARDMEEWIPKIRAHLEYMSDIITTVKGQAVASLSENDTEEFTVMELIKRVNILMKHELKNAYIYLNVLMKIDENQIIHGNVNVLVQVVNNMISNAIQAYDGKHDQNIQLEISKDSGNVIFSVTDFAGGLPKEVQDRLFKEMVTTKGKNGTGLGLYMSYSNIKAHFGGDITYKTEDGKGTTFNILIPINK
;
A
#
# COMPACT_ATOMS: atom_id res chain seq x y z
N GLN A 1 -5.86 -32.59 44.24
CA GLN A 1 -5.81 -31.96 42.91
C GLN A 1 -5.14 -32.94 41.96
N PHE A 2 -5.90 -33.43 40.96
CA PHE A 2 -5.29 -34.24 39.88
C PHE A 2 -4.64 -33.30 38.90
N VAL A 3 -3.34 -33.51 38.62
CA VAL A 3 -2.61 -32.78 37.58
C VAL A 3 -2.61 -33.71 36.35
N GLU A 4 -3.26 -33.27 35.29
CA GLU A 4 -3.23 -33.96 34.01
C GLU A 4 -1.88 -33.66 33.31
N ILE A 5 -1.04 -34.67 33.14
CA ILE A 5 0.23 -34.55 32.45
C ILE A 5 0.04 -35.12 31.05
N ARG A 6 0.12 -34.28 30.02
CA ARG A 6 0.11 -34.70 28.61
C ARG A 6 1.51 -35.04 28.17
N LYS A 7 1.70 -36.24 27.59
CA LYS A 7 2.94 -36.66 26.95
C LYS A 7 2.73 -37.01 25.49
N TYR A 8 3.67 -36.63 24.65
CA TYR A 8 3.65 -36.92 23.21
C TYR A 8 4.75 -37.91 22.87
N PHE A 9 4.37 -38.98 22.15
CA PHE A 9 5.30 -40.02 21.72
C PHE A 9 5.26 -40.14 20.20
N ARG A 10 6.43 -40.22 19.56
CA ARG A 10 6.55 -40.68 18.18
C ARG A 10 6.72 -42.18 18.22
N ILE A 11 5.91 -42.91 17.45
CA ILE A 11 5.99 -44.36 17.32
C ILE A 11 6.49 -44.67 15.92
N GLU A 12 7.61 -45.37 15.83
CA GLU A 12 8.13 -45.95 14.58
C GLU A 12 7.94 -47.46 14.63
N ILE A 13 7.37 -48.03 13.55
CA ILE A 13 7.00 -49.42 13.47
C ILE A 13 7.81 -50.02 12.32
N THR A 14 8.66 -51.00 12.65
CA THR A 14 9.52 -51.67 11.67
C THR A 14 9.27 -53.19 11.71
N PRO A 15 8.86 -53.82 10.60
CA PRO A 15 8.75 -55.26 10.53
C PRO A 15 10.13 -55.89 10.51
N ILE A 16 10.31 -56.95 11.30
CA ILE A 16 11.53 -57.76 11.34
C ILE A 16 11.29 -59.03 10.53
N ASN A 17 11.99 -59.15 9.43
CA ASN A 17 11.89 -60.33 8.53
C ASN A 17 13.25 -61.01 8.44
N SER A 18 13.26 -62.37 8.36
CA SER A 18 14.44 -63.15 8.03
C SER A 18 14.03 -64.24 7.06
N ASP A 19 14.76 -64.39 5.95
CA ASP A 19 14.62 -65.43 4.93
C ASP A 19 13.17 -65.77 4.50
N ASN A 20 12.40 -64.70 4.17
CA ASN A 20 10.97 -64.76 3.81
C ASN A 20 9.98 -65.10 4.95
N ASN A 21 10.43 -65.17 6.20
CA ASN A 21 9.56 -65.34 7.35
C ASN A 21 9.49 -64.06 8.19
N SER A 22 8.28 -63.67 8.55
CA SER A 22 8.08 -62.55 9.51
C SER A 22 8.44 -63.03 10.92
N LEU A 23 9.44 -62.41 11.53
CA LEU A 23 9.89 -62.68 12.89
C LEU A 23 9.14 -61.87 13.94
N GLY A 24 8.53 -60.75 13.54
CA GLY A 24 7.82 -59.88 14.45
C GLY A 24 7.82 -58.41 14.00
N THR A 25 7.47 -57.54 14.91
CA THR A 25 7.42 -56.09 14.65
C THR A 25 8.14 -55.37 15.79
N LEU A 26 9.07 -54.51 15.43
CA LEU A 26 9.75 -53.61 16.37
C LEU A 26 8.96 -52.29 16.52
N PHE A 27 8.66 -51.96 17.75
CA PHE A 27 8.09 -50.66 18.09
C PHE A 27 9.13 -49.81 18.79
N LEU A 28 9.47 -48.68 18.20
CA LEU A 28 10.33 -47.69 18.83
C LEU A 28 9.46 -46.52 19.27
N LEU A 29 9.42 -46.27 20.60
CA LEU A 29 8.72 -45.11 21.18
C LEU A 29 9.75 -44.05 21.57
N LYS A 30 9.62 -42.86 21.00
CA LYS A 30 10.44 -41.71 21.35
C LYS A 30 9.55 -40.68 22.02
N ASP A 31 9.88 -40.30 23.26
CA ASP A 31 9.23 -39.17 23.94
C ASP A 31 9.64 -37.89 23.24
N ILE A 32 8.65 -37.14 22.71
CA ILE A 32 8.79 -35.87 21.99
C ILE A 32 8.06 -34.74 22.70
N THR A 33 7.72 -34.93 23.98
CA THR A 33 6.95 -33.94 24.76
C THR A 33 7.65 -32.60 24.81
N GLN A 34 8.93 -32.59 25.20
CA GLN A 34 9.74 -31.37 25.27
C GLN A 34 9.81 -30.67 23.89
N HIS A 35 10.04 -31.44 22.84
CA HIS A 35 10.10 -30.88 21.47
C HIS A 35 8.78 -30.21 21.06
N LYS A 36 7.64 -30.81 21.42
CA LYS A 36 6.31 -30.23 21.16
C LYS A 36 6.09 -28.95 21.96
N GLU A 37 6.44 -28.93 23.23
CA GLU A 37 6.34 -27.75 24.09
C GLU A 37 7.26 -26.61 23.60
N ASP A 38 8.48 -26.93 23.20
CA ASP A 38 9.41 -25.97 22.62
C ASP A 38 8.86 -25.36 21.31
N MET A 39 8.30 -26.19 20.43
CA MET A 39 7.70 -25.74 19.18
C MET A 39 6.48 -24.84 19.40
N GLU A 40 5.64 -25.18 20.39
CA GLU A 40 4.49 -24.35 20.76
C GLU A 40 4.93 -23.01 21.35
N THR A 41 5.97 -23.04 22.19
CA THR A 41 6.58 -21.81 22.76
C THR A 41 7.19 -20.94 21.66
N ILE A 42 7.90 -21.54 20.71
CA ILE A 42 8.47 -20.80 19.56
C ILE A 42 7.35 -20.16 18.74
N LYS A 43 6.29 -20.91 18.45
CA LYS A 43 5.14 -20.41 17.70
C LYS A 43 4.48 -19.21 18.42
N ASN A 44 4.19 -19.36 19.71
CA ASN A 44 3.60 -18.29 20.52
C ASN A 44 4.49 -17.04 20.57
N ASN A 45 5.81 -17.23 20.69
CA ASN A 45 6.75 -16.12 20.67
C ASN A 45 6.79 -15.43 19.29
N GLN A 46 6.69 -16.19 18.19
CA GLN A 46 6.60 -15.63 16.85
C GLN A 46 5.33 -14.80 16.67
N ASP A 47 4.18 -15.31 17.14
CA ASP A 47 2.91 -14.60 17.08
C ASP A 47 2.96 -13.28 17.88
N ILE A 48 3.57 -13.29 19.07
CA ILE A 48 3.79 -12.08 19.90
C ILE A 48 4.73 -11.09 19.19
N LEU A 49 5.80 -11.58 18.55
CA LEU A 49 6.72 -10.71 17.83
C LEU A 49 6.05 -10.06 16.61
N MET A 50 5.29 -10.82 15.83
CA MET A 50 4.51 -10.30 14.70
C MET A 50 3.52 -9.22 15.16
N GLU A 51 2.80 -9.44 16.27
CA GLU A 51 1.89 -8.44 16.82
C GLU A 51 2.61 -7.18 17.30
N ARG A 52 3.79 -7.33 17.92
CA ARG A 52 4.62 -6.17 18.31
C ARG A 52 5.13 -5.39 17.10
N GLU A 53 5.60 -6.05 16.07
CA GLU A 53 6.02 -5.41 14.82
C GLU A 53 4.85 -4.68 14.15
N ARG A 54 3.66 -5.30 14.14
CA ARG A 54 2.43 -4.68 13.64
C ARG A 54 2.07 -3.41 14.41
N LEU A 55 2.10 -3.47 15.74
CA LEU A 55 1.81 -2.32 16.61
C LEU A 55 2.87 -1.21 16.47
N ALA A 56 4.13 -1.57 16.32
CA ALA A 56 5.20 -0.61 16.09
C ALA A 56 5.04 0.10 14.73
N GLY A 57 4.72 -0.66 13.68
CA GLY A 57 4.38 -0.14 12.36
C GLY A 57 3.17 0.81 12.39
N LEU A 58 2.12 0.43 13.10
CA LEU A 58 0.93 1.26 13.29
C LEU A 58 1.25 2.56 14.06
N GLY A 59 2.09 2.47 15.12
CA GLY A 59 2.55 3.64 15.87
C GLY A 59 3.34 4.64 15.02
N GLN A 60 4.24 4.13 14.17
CA GLN A 60 5.00 4.95 13.22
C GLN A 60 4.09 5.61 12.18
N LEU A 61 3.08 4.88 11.70
CA LEU A 61 2.06 5.39 10.79
C LEU A 61 1.24 6.51 11.41
N ILE A 62 0.74 6.33 12.63
CA ILE A 62 -0.06 7.35 13.35
C ILE A 62 0.76 8.64 13.49
N GLY A 63 2.05 8.53 13.85
CA GLY A 63 2.96 9.68 13.93
C GLY A 63 3.10 10.42 12.59
N GLY A 64 3.33 9.67 11.50
CA GLY A 64 3.44 10.23 10.15
C GLY A 64 2.13 10.85 9.65
N ILE A 65 0.99 10.19 9.91
CA ILE A 65 -0.34 10.69 9.55
C ILE A 65 -0.63 11.99 10.29
N ALA A 66 -0.41 12.03 11.62
CA ALA A 66 -0.63 13.22 12.43
C ALA A 66 0.21 14.40 11.94
N HIS A 67 1.47 14.17 11.58
CA HIS A 67 2.34 15.18 11.00
C HIS A 67 1.83 15.67 9.63
N ASN A 68 1.43 14.74 8.76
CA ASN A 68 0.95 15.06 7.40
C ASN A 68 -0.42 15.72 7.39
N LEU A 69 -1.28 15.48 8.38
CA LEU A 69 -2.55 16.20 8.56
C LEU A 69 -2.35 17.58 9.19
N LYS A 70 -1.35 17.79 10.05
CA LYS A 70 -1.10 19.07 10.69
C LYS A 70 -0.79 20.17 9.67
N THR A 71 0.00 19.87 8.65
CA THR A 71 0.41 20.85 7.62
C THR A 71 -0.79 21.42 6.84
N PRO A 72 -1.68 20.61 6.20
CA PRO A 72 -2.84 21.13 5.49
C PRO A 72 -3.83 21.82 6.42
N ILE A 73 -4.02 21.35 7.66
CA ILE A 73 -4.86 22.04 8.65
C ILE A 73 -4.35 23.44 8.92
N MET A 74 -3.04 23.61 9.16
CA MET A 74 -2.45 24.94 9.38
C MET A 74 -2.56 25.83 8.13
N SER A 75 -2.43 25.25 6.93
CA SER A 75 -2.58 25.99 5.68
C SER A 75 -4.03 26.46 5.46
N ILE A 76 -5.02 25.60 5.76
CA ILE A 76 -6.44 25.98 5.70
C ILE A 76 -6.74 27.07 6.73
N ALA A 77 -6.26 26.94 7.96
CA ALA A 77 -6.45 27.94 9.00
C ALA A 77 -5.85 29.30 8.58
N GLY A 78 -4.66 29.32 7.98
CA GLY A 78 -4.06 30.54 7.45
C GLY A 78 -4.85 31.15 6.29
N ALA A 79 -5.36 30.29 5.39
CA ALA A 79 -6.16 30.71 4.25
C ALA A 79 -7.54 31.28 4.68
N THR A 80 -8.19 30.70 5.67
CA THR A 80 -9.45 31.19 6.23
C THR A 80 -9.23 32.53 6.94
N GLN A 81 -8.13 32.71 7.68
CA GLN A 81 -7.80 33.98 8.30
C GLN A 81 -7.53 35.09 7.25
N GLY A 82 -6.83 34.74 6.15
CA GLY A 82 -6.63 35.65 5.03
C GLY A 82 -7.95 36.08 4.39
N LEU A 83 -8.88 35.11 4.20
CA LEU A 83 -10.20 35.38 3.67
C LEU A 83 -11.04 36.26 4.61
N GLU A 84 -11.02 36.01 5.92
CA GLU A 84 -11.69 36.85 6.93
C GLU A 84 -11.19 38.31 6.89
N ASN A 85 -9.88 38.52 6.73
CA ASN A 85 -9.32 39.87 6.63
C ASN A 85 -9.81 40.61 5.37
N LEU A 86 -9.86 39.92 4.22
CA LEU A 86 -10.36 40.46 2.97
C LEU A 86 -11.85 40.77 3.02
N ILE A 87 -12.65 39.92 3.68
CA ILE A 87 -14.09 40.16 3.90
C ILE A 87 -14.28 41.46 4.72
N LYS A 88 -13.47 41.62 5.77
CA LYS A 88 -13.52 42.80 6.60
C LYS A 88 -13.12 44.07 5.83
N GLU A 89 -12.03 43.98 5.05
CA GLU A 89 -11.58 45.07 4.16
C GLU A 89 -12.66 45.46 3.15
N TYR A 90 -13.33 44.44 2.55
CA TYR A 90 -14.46 44.68 1.64
C TYR A 90 -15.62 45.40 2.33
N ASP A 91 -16.01 44.96 3.54
CA ASP A 91 -17.10 45.52 4.31
C ASP A 91 -16.81 47.00 4.69
N GLU A 92 -15.59 47.27 5.17
CA GLU A 92 -15.13 48.62 5.51
C GLU A 92 -15.04 49.55 4.27
N SER A 93 -14.78 48.98 3.08
CA SER A 93 -14.65 49.75 1.83
C SER A 93 -15.98 50.19 1.20
N ILE A 94 -17.10 49.54 1.57
CA ILE A 94 -18.43 49.82 0.96
C ILE A 94 -18.87 51.28 1.19
N ASP A 95 -18.62 51.86 2.36
CA ASP A 95 -19.04 53.17 2.73
C ASP A 95 -17.93 54.25 2.58
N ASP A 96 -16.77 53.86 2.03
CA ASP A 96 -15.65 54.78 1.79
C ASP A 96 -15.79 55.49 0.42
N PRO A 97 -15.99 56.83 0.41
CA PRO A 97 -16.17 57.59 -0.84
C PRO A 97 -14.89 57.64 -1.71
N LEU A 98 -13.74 57.22 -1.20
CA LEU A 98 -12.49 57.16 -1.93
C LEU A 98 -12.30 55.82 -2.67
N VAL A 99 -13.10 54.80 -2.33
CA VAL A 99 -13.06 53.45 -2.93
C VAL A 99 -14.04 53.36 -4.10
N ASN A 100 -13.57 52.92 -5.23
CA ASN A 100 -14.37 52.76 -6.43
C ASN A 100 -14.76 51.32 -6.69
N SER A 101 -15.64 51.07 -7.66
CA SER A 101 -16.11 49.72 -8.03
C SER A 101 -14.99 48.80 -8.46
N GLN A 102 -13.89 49.30 -9.03
CA GLN A 102 -12.75 48.49 -9.44
C GLN A 102 -12.00 47.93 -8.21
N ASP A 103 -11.84 48.75 -7.16
CA ASP A 103 -11.19 48.33 -5.92
C ASP A 103 -11.99 47.20 -5.25
N HIS A 104 -13.34 47.28 -5.25
CA HIS A 104 -14.19 46.20 -4.76
C HIS A 104 -14.04 44.90 -5.58
N HIS A 105 -13.89 44.99 -6.91
CA HIS A 105 -13.64 43.84 -7.74
C HIS A 105 -12.25 43.23 -7.50
N ASP A 106 -11.25 44.04 -7.20
CA ASP A 106 -9.92 43.58 -6.90
C ASP A 106 -9.88 42.82 -5.57
N ILE A 107 -10.52 43.34 -4.50
CA ILE A 107 -10.66 42.62 -3.22
C ILE A 107 -11.43 41.29 -3.41
N ALA A 108 -12.51 41.31 -4.20
CA ALA A 108 -13.28 40.09 -4.48
C ALA A 108 -12.43 39.03 -5.23
N ARG A 109 -11.58 39.46 -6.16
CA ARG A 109 -10.66 38.58 -6.88
C ARG A 109 -9.63 37.96 -5.93
N ASP A 110 -9.08 38.73 -5.02
CA ASP A 110 -8.17 38.29 -4.00
C ASP A 110 -8.83 37.23 -3.07
N MET A 111 -10.10 37.41 -2.72
CA MET A 111 -10.89 36.41 -2.00
C MET A 111 -11.02 35.10 -2.80
N GLU A 112 -11.31 35.20 -4.10
CA GLU A 112 -11.44 34.02 -4.97
C GLU A 112 -10.15 33.20 -5.06
N GLU A 113 -8.96 33.81 -4.94
CA GLU A 113 -7.68 33.11 -4.96
C GLU A 113 -7.46 32.17 -3.76
N TRP A 114 -8.10 32.43 -2.61
CA TRP A 114 -7.97 31.61 -1.43
C TRP A 114 -8.78 30.33 -1.51
N ILE A 115 -9.90 30.29 -2.22
CA ILE A 115 -10.83 29.17 -2.29
C ILE A 115 -10.18 27.92 -2.91
N PRO A 116 -9.48 28.01 -4.06
CA PRO A 116 -8.76 26.87 -4.62
C PRO A 116 -7.67 26.33 -3.68
N LYS A 117 -6.99 27.21 -2.94
CA LYS A 117 -5.95 26.80 -1.97
C LYS A 117 -6.55 25.97 -0.85
N ILE A 118 -7.69 26.40 -0.28
CA ILE A 118 -8.43 25.63 0.75
C ILE A 118 -8.89 24.30 0.19
N ARG A 119 -9.48 24.28 -1.02
CA ARG A 119 -9.98 23.06 -1.66
C ARG A 119 -8.89 22.02 -1.89
N ALA A 120 -7.73 22.44 -2.40
CA ALA A 120 -6.60 21.54 -2.63
C ALA A 120 -6.11 20.86 -1.33
N HIS A 121 -6.09 21.61 -0.21
CA HIS A 121 -5.71 21.02 1.07
C HIS A 121 -6.78 20.08 1.65
N LEU A 122 -8.07 20.34 1.41
CA LEU A 122 -9.16 19.44 1.81
C LEU A 122 -9.14 18.14 0.99
N GLU A 123 -8.91 18.21 -0.31
CA GLU A 123 -8.73 17.03 -1.18
C GLU A 123 -7.55 16.19 -0.70
N TYR A 124 -6.41 16.81 -0.42
CA TYR A 124 -5.24 16.13 0.14
C TYR A 124 -5.54 15.40 1.47
N MET A 125 -6.28 16.05 2.39
CA MET A 125 -6.68 15.41 3.65
C MET A 125 -7.63 14.23 3.42
N SER A 126 -8.55 14.36 2.46
CA SER A 126 -9.47 13.27 2.08
C SER A 126 -8.72 12.06 1.55
N ASP A 127 -7.69 12.27 0.74
CA ASP A 127 -6.83 11.20 0.21
C ASP A 127 -6.07 10.48 1.33
N ILE A 128 -5.51 11.24 2.30
CA ILE A 128 -4.87 10.65 3.48
C ILE A 128 -5.87 9.78 4.26
N ILE A 129 -7.06 10.30 4.56
CA ILE A 129 -8.08 9.58 5.33
C ILE A 129 -8.51 8.31 4.59
N THR A 130 -8.72 8.39 3.28
CA THR A 130 -9.11 7.25 2.44
C THR A 130 -8.04 6.17 2.44
N THR A 131 -6.77 6.57 2.29
CA THR A 131 -5.61 5.66 2.34
C THR A 131 -5.53 4.96 3.69
N VAL A 132 -5.64 5.70 4.79
CA VAL A 132 -5.59 5.17 6.16
C VAL A 132 -6.77 4.25 6.47
N LYS A 133 -7.98 4.64 6.06
CA LYS A 133 -9.19 3.82 6.24
C LYS A 133 -9.10 2.49 5.50
N GLY A 134 -8.60 2.50 4.26
CA GLY A 134 -8.38 1.28 3.49
C GLY A 134 -7.44 0.31 4.20
N GLN A 135 -6.43 0.83 4.89
CA GLN A 135 -5.46 0.04 5.65
C GLN A 135 -5.99 -0.48 6.99
N ALA A 136 -6.73 0.34 7.72
CA ALA A 136 -7.34 -0.09 8.98
C ALA A 136 -8.33 -1.25 8.75
N VAL A 137 -9.08 -1.21 7.65
CA VAL A 137 -9.99 -2.29 7.26
C VAL A 137 -9.24 -3.53 6.82
N ALA A 138 -8.16 -3.38 6.05
CA ALA A 138 -7.30 -4.50 5.62
C ALA A 138 -6.61 -5.20 6.81
N SER A 139 -6.25 -4.45 7.86
CA SER A 139 -5.64 -4.99 9.08
C SER A 139 -6.63 -5.72 10.01
N LEU A 140 -7.94 -5.48 9.88
CA LEU A 140 -8.97 -6.09 10.71
C LEU A 140 -9.52 -7.41 10.12
N SER A 141 -9.27 -7.70 8.84
CA SER A 141 -9.69 -8.93 8.18
C SER A 141 -8.58 -10.01 8.23
N GLU A 142 -8.14 -10.39 9.42
CA GLU A 142 -7.08 -11.40 9.64
C GLU A 142 -7.44 -12.82 9.15
N ASN A 143 -8.67 -13.08 8.70
CA ASN A 143 -9.13 -14.42 8.32
C ASN A 143 -9.54 -14.59 6.84
N ASP A 144 -9.42 -13.56 6.01
CA ASP A 144 -9.80 -13.67 4.59
C ASP A 144 -8.57 -13.89 3.70
N THR A 145 -7.85 -15.01 3.90
CA THR A 145 -7.04 -15.57 2.83
C THR A 145 -7.99 -16.26 1.84
N GLU A 146 -8.45 -15.48 0.87
CA GLU A 146 -9.23 -15.97 -0.25
C GLU A 146 -8.30 -16.45 -1.36
N GLU A 147 -8.80 -17.40 -2.14
CA GLU A 147 -8.19 -17.75 -3.43
C GLU A 147 -8.83 -16.89 -4.50
N PHE A 148 -8.03 -16.20 -5.28
CA PHE A 148 -8.50 -15.41 -6.41
C PHE A 148 -7.60 -15.59 -7.62
N THR A 149 -8.15 -15.35 -8.82
CA THR A 149 -7.38 -15.47 -10.05
C THR A 149 -6.73 -14.14 -10.44
N VAL A 150 -5.65 -14.22 -11.22
CA VAL A 150 -5.01 -13.02 -11.81
C VAL A 150 -6.02 -12.24 -12.64
N MET A 151 -6.88 -12.93 -13.40
CA MET A 151 -7.93 -12.28 -14.20
C MET A 151 -8.92 -11.49 -13.34
N GLU A 152 -9.31 -12.02 -12.18
CA GLU A 152 -10.20 -11.31 -11.25
C GLU A 152 -9.55 -10.01 -10.72
N LEU A 153 -8.28 -10.08 -10.33
CA LEU A 153 -7.50 -8.91 -9.93
C LEU A 153 -7.50 -7.84 -11.03
N ILE A 154 -7.13 -8.23 -12.25
CA ILE A 154 -7.03 -7.29 -13.39
C ILE A 154 -8.38 -6.65 -13.74
N LYS A 155 -9.48 -7.42 -13.66
CA LYS A 155 -10.83 -6.86 -13.83
C LYS A 155 -11.13 -5.76 -12.82
N ARG A 156 -10.83 -6.00 -11.53
CA ARG A 156 -11.04 -5.00 -10.46
C ARG A 156 -10.17 -3.76 -10.65
N VAL A 157 -8.88 -3.94 -10.99
CA VAL A 157 -7.95 -2.83 -11.31
C VAL A 157 -8.48 -1.99 -12.47
N ASN A 158 -8.88 -2.62 -13.57
CA ASN A 158 -9.39 -1.90 -14.74
C ASN A 158 -10.66 -1.09 -14.44
N ILE A 159 -11.59 -1.65 -13.63
CA ILE A 159 -12.81 -0.94 -13.23
C ILE A 159 -12.47 0.31 -12.41
N LEU A 160 -11.60 0.16 -11.42
CA LEU A 160 -11.27 1.24 -10.48
C LEU A 160 -10.41 2.34 -11.13
N MET A 161 -9.46 1.97 -11.99
CA MET A 161 -8.56 2.93 -12.62
C MET A 161 -9.14 3.62 -13.88
N LYS A 162 -10.28 3.12 -14.39
CA LYS A 162 -10.89 3.60 -15.64
C LYS A 162 -11.09 5.12 -15.66
N HIS A 163 -11.60 5.68 -14.58
CA HIS A 163 -11.90 7.12 -14.51
C HIS A 163 -10.62 7.96 -14.44
N GLU A 164 -9.66 7.57 -13.61
CA GLU A 164 -8.39 8.27 -13.42
C GLU A 164 -7.56 8.26 -14.72
N LEU A 165 -7.42 7.11 -15.36
CA LEU A 165 -6.75 6.96 -16.66
C LEU A 165 -7.40 7.82 -17.75
N LYS A 166 -8.75 7.80 -17.83
CA LYS A 166 -9.49 8.60 -18.79
C LYS A 166 -9.28 10.11 -18.58
N ASN A 167 -9.33 10.57 -17.33
CA ASN A 167 -9.15 12.00 -17.01
C ASN A 167 -7.72 12.47 -17.29
N ALA A 168 -6.74 11.58 -17.13
CA ALA A 168 -5.35 11.89 -17.44
C ALA A 168 -5.01 11.73 -18.93
N TYR A 169 -5.93 11.18 -19.75
CA TYR A 169 -5.66 10.81 -21.16
C TYR A 169 -4.46 9.85 -21.29
N ILE A 170 -4.41 8.84 -20.41
CA ILE A 170 -3.34 7.83 -20.37
C ILE A 170 -3.92 6.45 -20.64
N TYR A 171 -3.19 5.62 -21.38
CA TYR A 171 -3.60 4.27 -21.74
C TYR A 171 -2.88 3.24 -20.87
N LEU A 172 -3.62 2.29 -20.33
CA LEU A 172 -3.08 1.15 -19.60
C LEU A 172 -3.02 -0.08 -20.51
N ASN A 173 -1.80 -0.52 -20.85
CA ASN A 173 -1.55 -1.72 -21.63
C ASN A 173 -1.27 -2.91 -20.70
N VAL A 174 -2.15 -3.91 -20.68
CA VAL A 174 -1.99 -5.11 -19.86
C VAL A 174 -1.37 -6.23 -20.71
N LEU A 175 -0.19 -6.71 -20.31
CA LEU A 175 0.52 -7.82 -20.94
C LEU A 175 0.50 -9.05 -20.01
N MET A 176 -0.28 -10.05 -20.38
CA MET A 176 -0.41 -11.31 -19.66
C MET A 176 0.61 -12.33 -20.18
N LYS A 177 1.64 -12.67 -19.39
CA LYS A 177 2.67 -13.68 -19.71
C LYS A 177 2.53 -14.96 -18.87
N ILE A 178 1.41 -15.11 -18.17
CA ILE A 178 1.06 -16.29 -17.39
C ILE A 178 -0.40 -16.67 -17.69
N ASP A 179 -0.81 -17.84 -17.19
CA ASP A 179 -2.21 -18.23 -17.23
C ASP A 179 -3.07 -17.24 -16.45
N GLU A 180 -4.11 -16.73 -17.07
CA GLU A 180 -5.06 -15.79 -16.47
C GLU A 180 -5.81 -16.38 -15.26
N ASN A 181 -5.93 -17.73 -15.22
CA ASN A 181 -6.53 -18.48 -14.12
C ASN A 181 -5.51 -18.84 -13.01
N GLN A 182 -4.26 -18.36 -13.09
CA GLN A 182 -3.29 -18.56 -12.00
C GLN A 182 -3.88 -18.07 -10.68
N ILE A 183 -3.98 -18.98 -9.71
CA ILE A 183 -4.49 -18.71 -8.37
C ILE A 183 -3.42 -17.99 -7.55
N ILE A 184 -3.86 -17.00 -6.79
CA ILE A 184 -3.09 -16.28 -5.78
C ILE A 184 -3.85 -16.41 -4.46
N HIS A 185 -3.11 -16.66 -3.37
CA HIS A 185 -3.66 -16.74 -2.01
C HIS A 185 -3.44 -15.41 -1.28
N GLY A 186 -4.49 -14.87 -0.68
CA GLY A 186 -4.41 -13.64 0.11
C GLY A 186 -5.64 -12.75 -0.06
N ASN A 187 -5.55 -11.50 0.38
CA ASN A 187 -6.64 -10.55 0.25
C ASN A 187 -6.54 -9.80 -1.09
N VAL A 188 -7.47 -10.09 -2.00
CA VAL A 188 -7.51 -9.48 -3.35
C VAL A 188 -7.61 -7.95 -3.29
N ASN A 189 -8.34 -7.37 -2.33
CA ASN A 189 -8.53 -5.93 -2.23
C ASN A 189 -7.22 -5.22 -1.84
N VAL A 190 -6.40 -5.84 -0.99
CA VAL A 190 -5.07 -5.34 -0.64
C VAL A 190 -4.18 -5.29 -1.89
N LEU A 191 -4.17 -6.36 -2.69
CA LEU A 191 -3.34 -6.40 -3.90
C LEU A 191 -3.85 -5.41 -4.96
N VAL A 192 -5.17 -5.31 -5.15
CA VAL A 192 -5.79 -4.28 -6.03
C VAL A 192 -5.34 -2.89 -5.61
N GLN A 193 -5.40 -2.56 -4.31
CA GLN A 193 -4.97 -1.26 -3.81
C GLN A 193 -3.50 -0.98 -4.09
N VAL A 194 -2.62 -1.97 -3.92
CA VAL A 194 -1.19 -1.82 -4.20
C VAL A 194 -0.95 -1.58 -5.70
N VAL A 195 -1.58 -2.36 -6.59
CA VAL A 195 -1.46 -2.19 -8.03
C VAL A 195 -2.00 -0.83 -8.48
N ASN A 196 -3.17 -0.42 -7.97
CA ASN A 196 -3.75 0.90 -8.27
C ASN A 196 -2.83 2.03 -7.83
N ASN A 197 -2.20 1.93 -6.64
CA ASN A 197 -1.25 2.92 -6.18
C ASN A 197 -0.02 3.02 -7.10
N MET A 198 0.49 1.91 -7.63
CA MET A 198 1.60 1.93 -8.61
C MET A 198 1.15 2.60 -9.93
N ILE A 199 -0.06 2.30 -10.42
CA ILE A 199 -0.62 2.91 -11.63
C ILE A 199 -0.85 4.41 -11.42
N SER A 200 -1.41 4.83 -10.29
CA SER A 200 -1.61 6.25 -9.96
C SER A 200 -0.28 7.01 -9.86
N ASN A 201 0.76 6.39 -9.28
CA ASN A 201 2.10 6.97 -9.29
C ASN A 201 2.67 7.13 -10.70
N ALA A 202 2.44 6.15 -11.60
CA ALA A 202 2.84 6.21 -12.99
C ALA A 202 2.10 7.32 -13.76
N ILE A 203 0.78 7.48 -13.56
CA ILE A 203 -0.01 8.60 -14.12
C ILE A 203 0.60 9.94 -13.70
N GLN A 204 0.89 10.09 -12.42
CA GLN A 204 1.43 11.33 -11.86
C GLN A 204 2.86 11.62 -12.33
N ALA A 205 3.66 10.58 -12.67
CA ALA A 205 5.02 10.75 -13.19
C ALA A 205 5.05 11.46 -14.56
N TYR A 206 3.95 11.43 -15.29
CA TYR A 206 3.83 12.13 -16.58
C TYR A 206 3.55 13.63 -16.47
N ASP A 207 3.27 14.13 -15.27
CA ASP A 207 3.11 15.57 -14.96
C ASP A 207 2.20 16.31 -15.96
N GLY A 208 0.99 15.75 -16.19
CA GLY A 208 -0.02 16.33 -17.09
C GLY A 208 0.23 16.11 -18.59
N LYS A 209 1.24 15.32 -19.00
CA LYS A 209 1.41 14.91 -20.39
C LYS A 209 0.32 13.90 -20.78
N HIS A 210 -0.41 14.23 -21.83
CA HIS A 210 -1.46 13.37 -22.38
C HIS A 210 -0.92 12.36 -23.40
N ASP A 211 -1.79 11.40 -23.78
CA ASP A 211 -1.53 10.35 -24.78
C ASP A 211 -0.29 9.49 -24.46
N GLN A 212 -0.07 9.25 -23.16
CA GLN A 212 0.99 8.42 -22.66
C GLN A 212 0.51 6.99 -22.36
N ASN A 213 1.46 6.06 -22.25
CA ASN A 213 1.18 4.66 -22.00
C ASN A 213 1.78 4.24 -20.65
N ILE A 214 1.01 3.45 -19.89
CA ILE A 214 1.49 2.68 -18.74
C ILE A 214 1.38 1.21 -19.13
N GLN A 215 2.42 0.42 -18.82
CA GLN A 215 2.40 -1.02 -19.06
C GLN A 215 2.25 -1.75 -17.73
N LEU A 216 1.24 -2.61 -17.63
CA LEU A 216 1.09 -3.59 -16.54
C LEU A 216 1.40 -4.97 -17.11
N GLU A 217 2.58 -5.51 -16.79
CA GLU A 217 2.99 -6.84 -17.20
C GLU A 217 2.82 -7.82 -16.05
N ILE A 218 2.21 -8.98 -16.31
CA ILE A 218 2.06 -10.07 -15.36
C ILE A 218 2.87 -11.27 -15.83
N SER A 219 3.87 -11.67 -15.05
CA SER A 219 4.77 -12.76 -15.37
C SER A 219 4.98 -13.69 -14.18
N LYS A 220 5.69 -14.80 -14.39
CA LYS A 220 6.07 -15.75 -13.36
C LYS A 220 7.56 -15.99 -13.41
N ASP A 221 8.24 -15.83 -12.29
CA ASP A 221 9.66 -16.15 -12.14
C ASP A 221 9.97 -16.65 -10.73
N SER A 222 10.83 -17.67 -10.65
CA SER A 222 11.42 -18.19 -9.40
C SER A 222 10.40 -18.47 -8.29
N GLY A 223 9.20 -18.96 -8.66
CA GLY A 223 8.12 -19.29 -7.71
C GLY A 223 7.26 -18.10 -7.27
N ASN A 224 7.41 -16.94 -7.91
CA ASN A 224 6.59 -15.76 -7.69
C ASN A 224 5.73 -15.42 -8.91
N VAL A 225 4.53 -14.90 -8.68
CA VAL A 225 3.82 -14.06 -9.66
C VAL A 225 4.33 -12.64 -9.50
N ILE A 226 4.70 -12.02 -10.62
CA ILE A 226 5.26 -10.67 -10.65
C ILE A 226 4.31 -9.76 -11.42
N PHE A 227 3.87 -8.67 -10.77
CA PHE A 227 3.13 -7.58 -11.40
C PHE A 227 4.08 -6.42 -11.58
N SER A 228 4.42 -6.11 -12.82
CA SER A 228 5.35 -5.02 -13.19
C SER A 228 4.56 -3.85 -13.76
N VAL A 229 4.56 -2.73 -13.07
CA VAL A 229 3.97 -1.47 -13.54
C VAL A 229 5.10 -0.58 -14.04
N THR A 230 5.09 -0.28 -15.33
CA THR A 230 6.11 0.55 -15.99
C THR A 230 5.50 1.84 -16.52
N ASP A 231 6.06 2.97 -16.11
CA ASP A 231 5.91 4.26 -16.77
C ASP A 231 7.13 4.54 -17.66
N PHE A 232 6.96 5.39 -18.67
CA PHE A 232 8.01 5.84 -19.57
C PHE A 232 8.25 7.34 -19.40
N ALA A 233 8.16 7.83 -18.16
CA ALA A 233 8.34 9.23 -17.77
C ALA A 233 9.82 9.57 -17.54
N GLY A 234 10.11 10.49 -16.61
CA GLY A 234 11.48 10.97 -16.36
C GLY A 234 12.36 10.07 -15.49
N GLY A 235 11.78 9.04 -14.85
CA GLY A 235 12.47 8.23 -13.84
C GLY A 235 12.44 8.85 -12.45
N LEU A 236 13.04 8.16 -11.47
CA LEU A 236 13.09 8.60 -10.07
C LEU A 236 14.41 9.37 -9.79
N PRO A 237 14.35 10.56 -9.15
CA PRO A 237 15.52 11.26 -8.67
C PRO A 237 16.36 10.41 -7.71
N LYS A 238 17.70 10.51 -7.78
CA LYS A 238 18.62 9.73 -6.92
C LYS A 238 18.36 9.91 -5.43
N GLU A 239 18.04 11.13 -5.00
CA GLU A 239 17.75 11.47 -3.60
C GLU A 239 16.56 10.69 -3.03
N VAL A 240 15.62 10.28 -3.89
CA VAL A 240 14.43 9.51 -3.52
C VAL A 240 14.72 8.01 -3.51
N GLN A 241 15.57 7.54 -4.44
CA GLN A 241 15.87 6.11 -4.58
C GLN A 241 16.43 5.50 -3.30
N ASP A 242 17.32 6.19 -2.58
CA ASP A 242 17.97 5.68 -1.36
C ASP A 242 17.02 5.54 -0.16
N ARG A 243 15.91 6.29 -0.19
CA ARG A 243 14.93 6.37 0.89
C ARG A 243 13.62 5.63 0.57
N LEU A 244 13.49 5.16 -0.67
CA LEU A 244 12.29 4.47 -1.14
C LEU A 244 12.01 3.23 -0.27
N PHE A 245 10.76 3.02 0.13
CA PHE A 245 10.28 1.95 1.03
C PHE A 245 10.80 2.00 2.48
N LYS A 246 11.83 2.79 2.79
CA LYS A 246 12.39 2.93 4.16
C LYS A 246 11.73 4.06 4.93
N GLU A 247 11.33 5.09 4.24
CA GLU A 247 10.77 6.32 4.79
C GLU A 247 9.57 6.79 3.96
N MET A 248 8.74 7.63 4.57
CA MET A 248 7.63 8.30 3.86
C MET A 248 8.20 9.43 3.00
N VAL A 249 8.65 9.10 1.78
CA VAL A 249 9.27 10.06 0.86
C VAL A 249 8.33 10.39 -0.28
N THR A 250 8.27 11.67 -0.63
CA THR A 250 7.56 12.16 -1.81
C THR A 250 8.44 13.04 -2.66
N THR A 251 8.37 12.88 -3.99
CA THR A 251 8.95 13.81 -4.96
C THR A 251 8.07 15.03 -5.22
N LYS A 252 6.83 15.02 -4.72
CA LYS A 252 5.76 15.95 -5.06
C LYS A 252 5.67 17.15 -4.13
N GLY A 253 6.71 17.39 -3.31
CA GLY A 253 6.73 18.49 -2.36
C GLY A 253 5.48 18.47 -1.45
N LYS A 254 4.75 19.59 -1.40
CA LYS A 254 3.56 19.75 -0.54
C LYS A 254 2.35 18.91 -0.99
N ASN A 255 2.33 18.37 -2.20
CA ASN A 255 1.18 17.63 -2.78
C ASN A 255 1.32 16.11 -2.72
N GLY A 256 2.42 15.58 -2.21
CA GLY A 256 2.64 14.15 -2.08
C GLY A 256 2.64 13.68 -0.62
N THR A 257 1.87 12.64 -0.28
CA THR A 257 1.83 12.10 1.08
C THR A 257 3.07 11.29 1.44
N GLY A 258 3.79 10.76 0.45
CA GLY A 258 4.88 9.79 0.64
C GLY A 258 4.42 8.46 1.25
N LEU A 259 3.13 8.34 1.59
CA LEU A 259 2.54 7.18 2.26
C LEU A 259 2.34 5.99 1.30
N GLY A 260 1.99 6.27 0.04
CA GLY A 260 1.53 5.22 -0.89
C GLY A 260 2.53 4.08 -1.09
N LEU A 261 3.76 4.38 -1.45
CA LEU A 261 4.80 3.36 -1.69
C LEU A 261 5.23 2.62 -0.42
N TYR A 262 5.41 3.35 0.68
CA TYR A 262 5.76 2.76 1.99
C TYR A 262 4.69 1.77 2.44
N MET A 263 3.43 2.15 2.33
CA MET A 263 2.30 1.31 2.73
C MET A 263 2.08 0.13 1.78
N SER A 264 2.25 0.34 0.48
CA SER A 264 2.21 -0.76 -0.49
C SER A 264 3.25 -1.82 -0.16
N TYR A 265 4.47 -1.42 0.16
CA TYR A 265 5.54 -2.31 0.58
C TYR A 265 5.17 -3.09 1.86
N SER A 266 4.70 -2.40 2.89
CA SER A 266 4.26 -3.00 4.15
C SER A 266 3.12 -4.01 3.96
N ASN A 267 2.13 -3.66 3.13
CA ASN A 267 1.00 -4.53 2.82
C ASN A 267 1.43 -5.81 2.09
N ILE A 268 2.32 -5.71 1.11
CA ILE A 268 2.82 -6.89 0.38
C ILE A 268 3.62 -7.79 1.31
N LYS A 269 4.45 -7.24 2.18
CA LYS A 269 5.20 -8.03 3.19
C LYS A 269 4.26 -8.74 4.16
N ALA A 270 3.29 -8.03 4.74
CA ALA A 270 2.42 -8.54 5.78
C ALA A 270 1.40 -9.57 5.26
N HIS A 271 0.70 -9.27 4.16
CA HIS A 271 -0.42 -10.08 3.68
C HIS A 271 -0.01 -11.20 2.72
N PHE A 272 1.10 -11.03 1.99
CA PHE A 272 1.51 -11.99 0.97
C PHE A 272 2.88 -12.63 1.24
N GLY A 273 3.66 -12.10 2.21
CA GLY A 273 5.06 -12.50 2.40
C GLY A 273 5.92 -12.20 1.16
N GLY A 274 5.42 -11.32 0.30
CA GLY A 274 6.03 -10.93 -0.95
C GLY A 274 7.05 -9.80 -0.81
N ASP A 275 7.37 -9.16 -1.92
CA ASP A 275 8.31 -8.03 -1.97
C ASP A 275 7.90 -6.99 -3.01
N ILE A 276 8.40 -5.75 -2.89
CA ILE A 276 8.33 -4.75 -3.95
C ILE A 276 9.74 -4.29 -4.28
N THR A 277 10.09 -4.36 -5.56
CA THR A 277 11.36 -3.86 -6.10
C THR A 277 11.11 -2.82 -7.19
N TYR A 278 12.13 -2.08 -7.58
CA TYR A 278 12.02 -1.13 -8.67
C TYR A 278 13.27 -1.12 -9.55
N LYS A 279 13.07 -0.68 -10.78
CA LYS A 279 14.15 -0.31 -11.72
C LYS A 279 13.80 1.05 -12.29
N THR A 280 14.76 1.96 -12.32
CA THR A 280 14.56 3.31 -12.85
C THR A 280 15.79 3.76 -13.62
N GLU A 281 15.54 4.47 -14.71
CA GLU A 281 16.59 5.07 -15.53
C GLU A 281 16.17 6.50 -15.90
N ASP A 282 17.08 7.42 -15.69
CA ASP A 282 16.85 8.84 -15.94
C ASP A 282 16.47 9.09 -17.41
N GLY A 283 15.37 9.80 -17.62
CA GLY A 283 14.82 10.08 -18.95
C GLY A 283 14.10 8.91 -19.64
N LYS A 284 14.03 7.71 -19.01
CA LYS A 284 13.38 6.53 -19.61
C LYS A 284 12.16 6.03 -18.83
N GLY A 285 12.08 6.35 -17.52
CA GLY A 285 10.95 5.97 -16.70
C GLY A 285 11.29 5.03 -15.54
N THR A 286 10.24 4.47 -14.92
CA THR A 286 10.36 3.60 -13.76
C THR A 286 9.49 2.35 -13.92
N THR A 287 10.02 1.21 -13.49
CA THR A 287 9.26 -0.05 -13.34
C THR A 287 9.22 -0.43 -11.87
N PHE A 288 8.03 -0.56 -11.30
CA PHE A 288 7.81 -1.18 -10.00
C PHE A 288 7.38 -2.62 -10.18
N ASN A 289 8.04 -3.57 -9.48
CA ASN A 289 7.71 -4.99 -9.51
C ASN A 289 7.16 -5.41 -8.15
N ILE A 290 5.95 -5.94 -8.14
CA ILE A 290 5.28 -6.54 -6.97
C ILE A 290 5.46 -8.05 -7.10
N LEU A 291 6.16 -8.68 -6.16
CA LEU A 291 6.48 -10.11 -6.16
C LEU A 291 5.59 -10.82 -5.15
N ILE A 292 4.77 -11.74 -5.61
CA ILE A 292 3.84 -12.54 -4.78
C ILE A 292 4.25 -14.01 -4.84
N PRO A 293 4.65 -14.66 -3.72
CA PRO A 293 4.95 -16.08 -3.69
C PRO A 293 3.74 -16.94 -4.05
N ILE A 294 3.94 -17.95 -4.90
CA ILE A 294 2.85 -18.86 -5.33
C ILE A 294 2.63 -19.98 -4.30
N ASN A 295 3.68 -20.36 -3.57
CA ASN A 295 3.63 -21.43 -2.58
C ASN A 295 3.74 -20.83 -1.17
N LYS A 296 2.65 -20.82 -0.48
CA LYS A 296 2.60 -20.67 0.97
C LYS A 296 1.78 -21.83 1.55
#